data_614245adf0bbfba6516bf177b4ea7cb9
#
_entry.id   614245adf0bbfba6516bf177b4ea7cb9
#
_cell.length_a   1.000
_cell.length_b   1.000
_cell.length_c   1.000
_cell.angle_alpha   90.00
_cell.angle_beta   90.00
_cell.angle_gamma   90.00
#
_symmetry.space_group_name_H-M   'P 1'
#
loop_
_entity.id
_entity.type
_entity.pdbx_description
1 polymer ?
#
loop_
_entity_poly.entity_id
_entity_poly.type
_entity_poly.pdbx_seq_one_letter_code
_entity_poly.pdbx_strand_id
1 'polypeptide(L)'
;SGKFYSKINSKLSSNCNISFFKNLTELDISKSIVFNSVIENEPDKSELWQHFQGFEIETQKDIFDDSIINLMDFDCEQRDEVHFFYTLPFSKNRALIETTWISNLEDKSLMNYDFQLENYIKRNLRINNYQIKFTERGAIPLSRNFIDQDKKKINIGSAGGMTRLSTGYTFLNIQNHSKY
;
A
#
# COMPACT_ATOMS: atom_id res chain seq x y z
N SER A 1 8.00 -4.35 8.85
CA SER A 1 8.04 -4.87 7.47
C SER A 1 9.46 -5.08 6.94
N GLY A 2 10.45 -4.20 7.22
CA GLY A 2 11.82 -4.35 6.75
C GLY A 2 12.48 -5.68 7.13
N LYS A 3 12.27 -6.16 8.36
CA LYS A 3 12.77 -7.47 8.80
C LYS A 3 12.17 -8.64 8.02
N PHE A 4 10.89 -8.54 7.64
CA PHE A 4 10.21 -9.57 6.84
C PHE A 4 10.83 -9.67 5.44
N TYR A 5 10.95 -8.54 4.74
CA TYR A 5 11.55 -8.51 3.40
C TYR A 5 13.04 -8.90 3.41
N SER A 6 13.81 -8.46 4.39
CA SER A 6 15.21 -8.86 4.54
C SER A 6 15.35 -10.37 4.72
N LYS A 7 14.49 -10.99 5.52
CA LYS A 7 14.50 -12.44 5.73
C LYS A 7 14.11 -13.22 4.47
N ILE A 8 13.11 -12.75 3.73
CA ILE A 8 12.70 -13.35 2.45
C ILE A 8 13.83 -13.21 1.44
N ASN A 9 14.37 -12.00 1.24
CA ASN A 9 15.44 -11.75 0.28
C ASN A 9 16.68 -12.60 0.58
N SER A 10 17.08 -12.70 1.84
CA SER A 10 18.19 -13.58 2.24
C SER A 10 17.93 -15.04 1.85
N LYS A 11 16.71 -15.53 2.11
CA LYS A 11 16.32 -16.91 1.77
C LYS A 11 16.30 -17.16 0.26
N LEU A 12 15.79 -16.21 -0.52
CA LEU A 12 15.74 -16.31 -1.99
C LEU A 12 17.14 -16.22 -2.58
N SER A 13 17.98 -15.29 -2.13
CA SER A 13 19.35 -15.10 -2.64
C SER A 13 20.27 -16.25 -2.33
N SER A 14 20.00 -17.04 -1.30
CA SER A 14 20.77 -18.24 -0.96
C SER A 14 20.36 -19.48 -1.76
N ASN A 15 19.30 -19.42 -2.54
CA ASN A 15 18.80 -20.55 -3.33
C ASN A 15 19.41 -20.51 -4.74
N CYS A 16 20.18 -21.52 -5.09
CA CYS A 16 20.86 -21.63 -6.40
C CYS A 16 19.90 -21.74 -7.61
N ASN A 17 18.62 -22.07 -7.36
CA ASN A 17 17.61 -22.14 -8.41
C ASN A 17 16.87 -20.81 -8.65
N ILE A 18 17.26 -19.73 -7.95
CA ILE A 18 16.62 -18.42 -8.06
C ILE A 18 17.64 -17.42 -8.58
N SER A 19 17.27 -16.71 -9.64
CA SER A 19 18.05 -15.62 -10.21
C SER A 19 17.21 -14.33 -10.21
N PHE A 20 17.87 -13.20 -9.95
CA PHE A 20 17.26 -11.88 -9.96
C PHE A 20 17.71 -11.10 -11.19
N PHE A 21 16.77 -10.53 -11.91
CA PHE A 21 17.03 -9.71 -13.09
C PHE A 21 16.44 -8.32 -12.88
N LYS A 22 17.07 -7.30 -13.43
CA LYS A 22 16.58 -5.92 -13.35
C LYS A 22 15.56 -5.62 -14.45
N ASN A 23 15.69 -6.25 -15.61
CA ASN A 23 14.85 -6.00 -16.77
C ASN A 23 14.32 -7.31 -17.35
N LEU A 24 13.07 -7.29 -17.80
CA LEU A 24 12.46 -8.44 -18.50
C LEU A 24 13.16 -8.79 -19.82
N THR A 25 13.82 -7.81 -20.46
CA THR A 25 14.57 -8.00 -21.70
C THR A 25 15.78 -8.93 -21.56
N GLU A 26 16.19 -9.20 -20.33
CA GLU A 26 17.28 -10.14 -20.02
C GLU A 26 16.84 -11.62 -20.03
N LEU A 27 15.52 -11.85 -20.22
CA LEU A 27 14.92 -13.19 -20.15
C LEU A 27 14.28 -13.61 -21.48
N ASP A 28 14.48 -14.87 -21.88
CA ASP A 28 13.66 -15.50 -22.91
C ASP A 28 12.34 -16.00 -22.31
N ILE A 29 11.34 -15.13 -22.27
CA ILE A 29 10.01 -15.44 -21.73
C ILE A 29 9.19 -16.37 -22.62
N SER A 30 9.62 -16.62 -23.87
CA SER A 30 8.88 -17.44 -24.85
C SER A 30 8.75 -18.90 -24.42
N LYS A 31 9.69 -19.38 -23.60
CA LYS A 31 9.76 -20.75 -23.07
C LYS A 31 9.41 -20.87 -21.59
N SER A 32 8.92 -19.81 -21.00
CA SER A 32 8.69 -19.72 -19.56
C SER A 32 7.21 -19.50 -19.26
N ILE A 33 6.78 -19.87 -18.05
CA ILE A 33 5.53 -19.42 -17.48
C ILE A 33 5.81 -18.13 -16.71
N VAL A 34 5.08 -17.07 -17.01
CA VAL A 34 5.26 -15.77 -16.40
C VAL A 34 4.14 -15.51 -15.39
N PHE A 35 4.51 -15.29 -14.14
CA PHE A 35 3.58 -14.79 -13.12
C PHE A 35 3.77 -13.26 -13.02
N ASN A 36 2.76 -12.52 -13.49
CA ASN A 36 2.81 -11.05 -13.55
C ASN A 36 1.98 -10.43 -12.43
N SER A 37 2.61 -9.62 -11.58
CA SER A 37 1.95 -8.85 -10.51
C SER A 37 1.84 -7.36 -10.81
N VAL A 38 2.37 -6.90 -11.93
CA VAL A 38 2.39 -5.49 -12.33
C VAL A 38 1.19 -5.18 -13.22
N ILE A 39 0.46 -4.13 -12.90
CA ILE A 39 -0.64 -3.63 -13.73
C ILE A 39 -0.03 -2.95 -14.96
N GLU A 40 -0.26 -3.50 -16.14
CA GLU A 40 0.34 -3.01 -17.40
C GLU A 40 -0.46 -1.86 -18.02
N ASN A 41 -1.79 -1.94 -17.91
CA ASN A 41 -2.67 -0.87 -18.36
C ASN A 41 -3.07 -0.07 -17.12
N GLU A 42 -2.53 1.14 -16.97
CA GLU A 42 -2.98 2.02 -15.89
C GLU A 42 -4.47 2.32 -16.07
N PRO A 43 -5.30 2.04 -15.06
CA PRO A 43 -6.70 2.41 -15.09
C PRO A 43 -6.85 3.92 -15.23
N ASP A 44 -7.96 4.35 -15.82
CA ASP A 44 -8.27 5.76 -15.98
C ASP A 44 -8.29 6.47 -14.61
N LYS A 45 -7.76 7.70 -14.58
CA LYS A 45 -7.76 8.52 -13.37
C LYS A 45 -9.17 8.91 -12.91
N SER A 46 -10.15 8.88 -13.79
CA SER A 46 -11.58 9.06 -13.49
C SER A 46 -12.20 7.86 -12.77
N GLU A 47 -11.56 6.68 -12.79
CA GLU A 47 -12.00 5.54 -12.04
C GLU A 47 -11.74 5.69 -10.55
N LEU A 48 -12.24 4.77 -9.74
CA LEU A 48 -12.07 4.78 -8.29
C LEU A 48 -10.70 4.25 -7.90
N TRP A 49 -10.00 5.00 -7.06
CA TRP A 49 -8.69 4.67 -6.53
C TRP A 49 -8.68 4.78 -5.01
N GLN A 50 -7.96 3.91 -4.36
CA GLN A 50 -7.48 4.16 -3.02
C GLN A 50 -6.10 4.81 -3.13
N HIS A 51 -5.98 6.08 -2.73
CA HIS A 51 -4.72 6.80 -2.75
C HIS A 51 -4.39 7.34 -1.37
N PHE A 52 -3.12 7.36 -1.04
CA PHE A 52 -2.69 7.59 0.33
C PHE A 52 -1.28 8.17 0.44
N GLN A 53 -1.02 8.74 1.59
CA GLN A 53 0.32 9.04 2.07
C GLN A 53 0.41 8.77 3.57
N GLY A 54 1.55 8.24 4.01
CA GLY A 54 1.83 7.95 5.41
C GLY A 54 3.13 8.59 5.89
N PHE A 55 3.13 9.07 7.13
CA PHE A 55 4.31 9.46 7.88
C PHE A 55 4.59 8.43 8.95
N GLU A 56 5.75 7.80 8.90
CA GLU A 56 6.27 7.10 10.05
C GLU A 56 6.94 8.11 10.98
N ILE A 57 6.33 8.35 12.14
CA ILE A 57 6.79 9.35 13.09
C ILE A 57 7.40 8.70 14.35
N GLU A 58 8.36 9.40 14.93
CA GLU A 58 8.95 9.06 16.22
C GLU A 58 8.86 10.26 17.18
N THR A 59 8.41 9.99 18.40
CA THR A 59 8.28 10.96 19.48
C THR A 59 9.33 10.74 20.57
N GLN A 60 9.67 11.77 21.33
CA GLN A 60 10.63 11.66 22.45
C GLN A 60 10.04 10.91 23.66
N LYS A 61 8.72 10.92 23.79
CA LYS A 61 8.00 10.30 24.91
C LYS A 61 7.14 9.16 24.38
N ASP A 62 6.82 8.22 25.26
CA ASP A 62 5.83 7.18 25.01
C ASP A 62 4.44 7.84 24.92
N ILE A 63 3.83 7.80 23.74
CA ILE A 63 2.53 8.42 23.47
C ILE A 63 1.53 7.38 22.95
N PHE A 64 2.02 6.38 22.23
CA PHE A 64 1.17 5.36 21.60
C PHE A 64 0.96 4.17 22.56
N ASP A 65 -0.20 3.56 22.46
CA ASP A 65 -0.43 2.21 22.96
C ASP A 65 -0.11 1.23 21.83
N ASP A 66 1.01 0.51 21.95
CA ASP A 66 1.48 -0.42 20.93
C ASP A 66 0.71 -1.75 20.87
N SER A 67 -0.27 -1.91 21.74
CA SER A 67 -1.23 -3.01 21.69
C SER A 67 -2.52 -2.69 20.91
N ILE A 68 -2.73 -1.42 20.55
CA ILE A 68 -3.93 -0.92 19.88
C ILE A 68 -3.57 -0.32 18.52
N ILE A 69 -4.28 -0.74 17.48
CA ILE A 69 -4.24 -0.10 16.17
C ILE A 69 -5.56 0.62 15.91
N ASN A 70 -5.50 1.82 15.35
CA ASN A 70 -6.67 2.53 14.87
C ASN A 70 -6.77 2.37 13.36
N LEU A 71 -7.78 1.64 12.92
CA LEU A 71 -8.05 1.35 11.51
C LEU A 71 -9.25 2.17 11.05
N MET A 72 -9.06 2.92 9.94
CA MET A 72 -10.14 3.65 9.28
C MET A 72 -10.85 4.63 10.24
N ASP A 73 -10.08 5.54 10.84
CA ASP A 73 -10.62 6.64 11.61
C ASP A 73 -11.28 7.66 10.66
N PHE A 74 -12.60 7.73 10.68
CA PHE A 74 -13.41 8.62 9.85
C PHE A 74 -13.69 9.99 10.50
N ASP A 75 -13.14 10.29 11.68
CA ASP A 75 -13.27 11.60 12.33
C ASP A 75 -12.35 12.64 11.63
N CYS A 76 -12.66 12.88 10.36
CA CYS A 76 -11.94 13.79 9.48
C CYS A 76 -12.85 14.32 8.36
N GLU A 77 -12.36 15.32 7.62
CA GLU A 77 -13.08 15.92 6.50
C GLU A 77 -13.29 14.90 5.36
N GLN A 78 -14.53 14.74 4.88
CA GLN A 78 -14.92 13.74 3.87
C GLN A 78 -15.02 14.31 2.43
N ARG A 79 -15.40 15.57 2.22
CA ARG A 79 -15.57 16.25 0.92
C ARG A 79 -16.36 15.46 -0.12
N ASP A 80 -17.48 14.84 0.32
CA ASP A 80 -18.32 13.97 -0.52
C ASP A 80 -17.64 12.71 -1.06
N GLU A 81 -16.44 12.39 -0.54
CA GLU A 81 -15.63 11.21 -0.85
C GLU A 81 -15.39 10.39 0.41
N VAL A 82 -14.71 9.25 0.30
CA VAL A 82 -14.35 8.47 1.48
C VAL A 82 -12.93 8.81 1.92
N HIS A 83 -12.81 9.38 3.11
CA HIS A 83 -11.54 9.74 3.72
C HIS A 83 -11.40 9.18 5.12
N PHE A 84 -10.25 8.62 5.44
CA PHE A 84 -9.95 8.10 6.77
C PHE A 84 -8.46 8.10 7.05
N PHE A 85 -8.14 7.94 8.34
CA PHE A 85 -6.77 7.79 8.78
C PHE A 85 -6.52 6.42 9.38
N TYR A 86 -5.26 5.96 9.24
CA TYR A 86 -4.72 4.87 10.04
C TYR A 86 -3.76 5.42 11.09
N THR A 87 -3.74 4.81 12.27
CA THR A 87 -2.68 4.98 13.28
C THR A 87 -2.20 3.59 13.68
N LEU A 88 -1.00 3.25 13.23
CA LEU A 88 -0.41 1.92 13.37
C LEU A 88 0.88 2.00 14.20
N PRO A 89 0.81 1.83 15.54
CA PRO A 89 1.98 1.88 16.39
C PRO A 89 2.92 0.70 16.15
N PHE A 90 4.22 0.98 16.06
CA PHE A 90 5.29 -0.03 16.04
C PHE A 90 5.92 -0.17 17.42
N SER A 91 5.81 0.87 18.24
CA SER A 91 6.22 0.93 19.63
C SER A 91 5.49 2.08 20.32
N LYS A 92 5.70 2.24 21.61
CA LYS A 92 5.07 3.33 22.38
C LYS A 92 5.45 4.75 21.93
N ASN A 93 6.54 4.89 21.18
CA ASN A 93 7.02 6.18 20.68
C ASN A 93 7.15 6.25 19.14
N ARG A 94 6.71 5.23 18.41
CA ARG A 94 6.83 5.17 16.95
C ARG A 94 5.58 4.58 16.30
N ALA A 95 5.02 5.30 15.34
CA ALA A 95 3.83 4.87 14.62
C ALA A 95 3.86 5.33 13.17
N LEU A 96 3.17 4.58 12.30
CA LEU A 96 2.74 5.04 10.98
C LEU A 96 1.39 5.72 11.13
N ILE A 97 1.31 6.95 10.66
CA ILE A 97 0.05 7.70 10.50
C ILE A 97 -0.17 7.87 9.01
N GLU A 98 -1.30 7.41 8.51
CA GLU A 98 -1.60 7.44 7.07
C GLU A 98 -2.95 8.11 6.81
N THR A 99 -2.98 9.05 5.86
CA THR A 99 -4.21 9.60 5.29
C THR A 99 -4.55 8.83 4.03
N THR A 100 -5.78 8.38 3.91
CA THR A 100 -6.25 7.55 2.81
C THR A 100 -7.57 8.05 2.26
N TRP A 101 -7.62 8.24 0.96
CA TRP A 101 -8.81 8.58 0.21
C TRP A 101 -9.24 7.43 -0.69
N ILE A 102 -10.55 7.28 -0.85
CA ILE A 102 -11.14 6.49 -1.92
C ILE A 102 -11.91 7.47 -2.80
N SER A 103 -11.32 7.85 -3.93
CA SER A 103 -11.84 8.81 -4.88
C SER A 103 -11.23 8.62 -6.26
N ASN A 104 -11.61 9.43 -7.23
CA ASN A 104 -10.85 9.54 -8.48
C ASN A 104 -9.53 10.31 -8.27
N LEU A 105 -8.60 10.21 -9.23
CA LEU A 105 -7.31 10.93 -9.15
C LEU A 105 -7.32 12.27 -9.91
N GLU A 106 -8.46 12.75 -10.36
CA GLU A 106 -8.59 14.02 -11.09
C GLU A 106 -8.58 15.21 -10.12
N ASP A 107 -9.23 15.09 -8.97
CA ASP A 107 -9.27 16.14 -7.95
C ASP A 107 -7.95 16.24 -7.18
N LYS A 108 -7.07 17.15 -7.64
CA LYS A 108 -5.79 17.41 -7.00
C LYS A 108 -5.91 18.06 -5.62
N SER A 109 -7.07 18.64 -5.28
CA SER A 109 -7.26 19.27 -3.97
C SER A 109 -7.26 18.25 -2.82
N LEU A 110 -7.65 17.01 -3.11
CA LEU A 110 -7.60 15.89 -2.16
C LEU A 110 -6.17 15.42 -1.86
N MET A 111 -5.19 15.78 -2.69
CA MET A 111 -3.82 15.28 -2.62
C MET A 111 -2.88 16.14 -1.75
N ASN A 112 -3.42 17.06 -0.96
CA ASN A 112 -2.62 17.83 0.00
C ASN A 112 -2.36 17.00 1.29
N TYR A 113 -1.74 15.85 1.12
CA TYR A 113 -1.58 14.85 2.19
C TYR A 113 -0.71 15.34 3.35
N ASP A 114 0.36 16.11 3.08
CA ASP A 114 1.24 16.63 4.12
C ASP A 114 0.44 17.46 5.12
N PHE A 115 -0.36 18.39 4.61
CA PHE A 115 -1.22 19.23 5.43
C PHE A 115 -2.27 18.40 6.21
N GLN A 116 -2.86 17.39 5.59
CA GLN A 116 -3.83 16.50 6.22
C GLN A 116 -3.20 15.73 7.37
N LEU A 117 -2.00 15.16 7.14
CA LEU A 117 -1.25 14.41 8.14
C LEU A 117 -0.82 15.29 9.32
N GLU A 118 -0.24 16.45 9.04
CA GLU A 118 0.17 17.41 10.07
C GLU A 118 -1.02 17.86 10.93
N ASN A 119 -2.17 18.16 10.30
CA ASN A 119 -3.38 18.53 11.02
C ASN A 119 -3.90 17.39 11.89
N TYR A 120 -4.01 16.18 11.35
CA TYR A 120 -4.49 15.03 12.10
C TYR A 120 -3.58 14.70 13.28
N ILE A 121 -2.26 14.67 13.07
CA ILE A 121 -1.27 14.43 14.12
C ILE A 121 -1.41 15.48 15.23
N LYS A 122 -1.56 16.75 14.86
CA LYS A 122 -1.64 17.83 15.83
C LYS A 122 -2.99 17.90 16.55
N ARG A 123 -4.11 17.77 15.84
CA ARG A 123 -5.45 18.01 16.39
C ARG A 123 -6.08 16.76 16.99
N ASN A 124 -6.02 15.64 16.28
CA ASN A 124 -6.68 14.40 16.70
C ASN A 124 -5.76 13.62 17.65
N LEU A 125 -4.49 13.42 17.30
CA LEU A 125 -3.54 12.72 18.16
C LEU A 125 -2.90 13.61 19.24
N ARG A 126 -3.03 14.95 19.13
CA ARG A 126 -2.46 15.96 20.07
C ARG A 126 -0.95 15.87 20.20
N ILE A 127 -0.26 15.47 19.13
CA ILE A 127 1.19 15.35 19.07
C ILE A 127 1.75 16.62 18.41
N ASN A 128 2.57 17.38 19.14
CA ASN A 128 3.16 18.62 18.64
C ASN A 128 4.65 18.48 18.26
N ASN A 129 5.36 17.52 18.87
CA ASN A 129 6.79 17.32 18.66
C ASN A 129 7.04 15.89 18.23
N TYR A 130 7.47 15.70 16.99
CA TYR A 130 7.83 14.42 16.41
C TYR A 130 8.87 14.58 15.31
N GLN A 131 9.50 13.49 14.92
CA GLN A 131 10.40 13.42 13.77
C GLN A 131 9.79 12.47 12.76
N ILE A 132 9.73 12.88 11.50
CA ILE A 132 9.37 11.99 10.39
C ILE A 132 10.59 11.12 10.06
N LYS A 133 10.45 9.83 10.20
CA LYS A 133 11.50 8.83 9.91
C LYS A 133 11.40 8.26 8.51
N PHE A 134 10.19 8.16 8.00
CA PHE A 134 9.90 7.63 6.68
C PHE A 134 8.59 8.21 6.16
N THR A 135 8.50 8.37 4.86
CA THR A 135 7.28 8.77 4.16
C THR A 135 6.98 7.73 3.09
N GLU A 136 5.74 7.27 3.04
CA GLU A 136 5.25 6.43 1.96
C GLU A 136 4.10 7.14 1.24
N ARG A 137 3.93 6.82 -0.04
CA ARG A 137 2.84 7.32 -0.87
C ARG A 137 2.49 6.30 -1.93
N GLY A 138 1.20 6.13 -2.21
CA GLY A 138 0.74 5.20 -3.23
C GLY A 138 -0.66 5.48 -3.70
N ALA A 139 -1.02 4.77 -4.78
CA ALA A 139 -2.38 4.69 -5.28
C ALA A 139 -2.64 3.26 -5.76
N ILE A 140 -3.79 2.72 -5.38
CA ILE A 140 -4.24 1.37 -5.71
C ILE A 140 -5.55 1.51 -6.50
N PRO A 141 -5.63 1.06 -7.75
CA PRO A 141 -6.87 1.13 -8.51
C PRO A 141 -7.90 0.17 -7.90
N LEU A 142 -9.12 0.67 -7.77
CA LEU A 142 -10.27 -0.10 -7.31
C LEU A 142 -11.20 -0.44 -8.49
N SER A 143 -10.62 -0.71 -9.64
CA SER A 143 -11.33 -1.11 -10.86
C SER A 143 -11.06 -2.57 -11.20
N ARG A 144 -11.97 -3.16 -11.97
CA ARG A 144 -11.75 -4.49 -12.53
C ARG A 144 -10.86 -4.36 -13.76
N ASN A 145 -9.61 -4.74 -13.63
CA ASN A 145 -8.75 -4.94 -14.80
C ASN A 145 -9.28 -6.14 -15.61
N PHE A 146 -9.47 -5.96 -16.91
CA PHE A 146 -9.75 -7.08 -17.81
C PHE A 146 -8.53 -7.98 -17.81
N ILE A 147 -8.69 -9.21 -17.32
CA ILE A 147 -7.63 -10.21 -17.28
C ILE A 147 -7.51 -10.74 -18.70
N ASP A 148 -6.47 -10.35 -19.42
CA ASP A 148 -6.10 -10.99 -20.66
C ASP A 148 -5.60 -12.41 -20.35
N GLN A 149 -6.27 -13.41 -20.91
CA GLN A 149 -5.97 -14.83 -20.67
C GLN A 149 -4.95 -15.33 -21.69
N ASP A 150 -3.73 -14.87 -21.59
CA ASP A 150 -2.61 -15.58 -22.23
C ASP A 150 -2.26 -16.82 -21.40
N LYS A 151 -2.29 -18.00 -22.03
CA LYS A 151 -2.00 -19.27 -21.35
C LYS A 151 -0.58 -19.35 -20.74
N LYS A 152 0.32 -18.48 -21.16
CA LYS A 152 1.72 -18.42 -20.68
C LYS A 152 1.95 -17.32 -19.66
N LYS A 153 1.00 -16.36 -19.55
CA LYS A 153 1.08 -15.22 -18.65
C LYS A 153 -0.06 -15.27 -17.64
N ILE A 154 0.28 -15.54 -16.41
CA ILE A 154 -0.67 -15.65 -15.30
C ILE A 154 -0.57 -14.37 -14.48
N ASN A 155 -1.61 -13.55 -14.51
CA ASN A 155 -1.70 -12.38 -13.66
C ASN A 155 -2.01 -12.78 -12.21
N ILE A 156 -1.23 -12.26 -11.28
CA ILE A 156 -1.33 -12.49 -9.82
C ILE A 156 -1.40 -11.16 -9.08
N GLY A 157 -1.72 -11.17 -7.80
CA GLY A 157 -1.79 -9.97 -6.97
C GLY A 157 -2.76 -8.93 -7.51
N SER A 158 -2.37 -7.68 -7.54
CA SER A 158 -3.20 -6.58 -8.05
C SER A 158 -3.50 -6.72 -9.54
N ALA A 159 -2.52 -7.15 -10.35
CA ALA A 159 -2.73 -7.43 -11.77
C ALA A 159 -3.71 -8.59 -12.01
N GLY A 160 -3.78 -9.56 -11.09
CA GLY A 160 -4.72 -10.69 -11.10
C GLY A 160 -6.09 -10.39 -10.49
N GLY A 161 -6.40 -9.12 -10.21
CA GLY A 161 -7.70 -8.72 -9.65
C GLY A 161 -7.93 -9.20 -8.22
N MET A 162 -6.86 -9.45 -7.44
CA MET A 162 -6.97 -9.93 -6.05
C MET A 162 -7.28 -8.82 -5.05
N THR A 163 -7.27 -7.57 -5.48
CA THR A 163 -7.65 -6.42 -4.66
C THR A 163 -9.17 -6.39 -4.47
N ARG A 164 -9.62 -6.29 -3.22
CA ARG A 164 -11.04 -6.05 -2.93
C ARG A 164 -11.40 -4.62 -3.30
N LEU A 165 -12.31 -4.44 -4.24
CA LEU A 165 -12.68 -3.13 -4.76
C LEU A 165 -13.32 -2.21 -3.71
N SER A 166 -13.92 -2.76 -2.67
CA SER A 166 -14.57 -1.99 -1.61
C SER A 166 -13.63 -1.48 -0.52
N THR A 167 -12.41 -2.02 -0.40
CA THR A 167 -11.53 -1.74 0.72
C THR A 167 -10.05 -1.63 0.37
N GLY A 168 -9.67 -1.93 -0.89
CA GLY A 168 -8.27 -2.02 -1.31
C GLY A 168 -7.49 -3.21 -0.71
N TYR A 169 -8.13 -4.04 0.10
CA TYR A 169 -7.46 -5.15 0.78
C TYR A 169 -7.06 -6.25 -0.21
N THR A 170 -5.79 -6.58 -0.25
CA THR A 170 -5.24 -7.56 -1.21
C THR A 170 -4.57 -8.74 -0.50
N PHE A 171 -3.98 -8.51 0.68
CA PHE A 171 -3.08 -9.46 1.34
C PHE A 171 -3.69 -10.85 1.56
N LEU A 172 -4.89 -10.94 2.15
CA LEU A 172 -5.53 -12.24 2.41
C LEU A 172 -5.88 -13.00 1.13
N ASN A 173 -6.30 -12.29 0.08
CA ASN A 173 -6.61 -12.89 -1.20
C ASN A 173 -5.33 -13.48 -1.84
N ILE A 174 -4.21 -12.75 -1.78
CA ILE A 174 -2.91 -13.24 -2.25
C ILE A 174 -2.49 -14.48 -1.45
N GLN A 175 -2.57 -14.44 -0.12
CA GLN A 175 -2.20 -15.57 0.72
C GLN A 175 -3.04 -16.81 0.43
N ASN A 176 -4.33 -16.64 0.22
CA ASN A 176 -5.22 -17.77 -0.12
C ASN A 176 -4.90 -18.33 -1.52
N HIS A 177 -4.68 -17.47 -2.51
CA HIS A 177 -4.32 -17.89 -3.86
C HIS A 177 -2.96 -18.61 -3.90
N SER A 178 -2.00 -18.20 -3.08
CA SER A 178 -0.67 -18.81 -3.04
C SER A 178 -0.62 -20.21 -2.39
N LYS A 179 -1.75 -20.72 -1.89
CA LYS A 179 -1.86 -22.07 -1.29
C LYS A 179 -2.22 -23.14 -2.32
N TYR A 180 -2.66 -22.76 -3.50
CA TYR A 180 -3.08 -23.62 -4.60
C TYR A 180 -2.09 -23.54 -5.75
#